data_e97577e3003bf880674ff334775a999c
#
_entry.id   e97577e3003bf880674ff334775a999c
#
_cell.length_a   1.000
_cell.length_b   1.000
_cell.length_c   1.000
_cell.angle_alpha   90.00
_cell.angle_beta   90.00
_cell.angle_gamma   90.00
#
_symmetry.space_group_name_H-M   'P 1'
#
loop_
_entity.id
_entity.type
_entity.pdbx_description
1 polymer ?
#
loop_
_entity_poly.entity_id
_entity_poly.type
_entity_poly.pdbx_seq_one_letter_code
_entity_poly.pdbx_strand_id
1 'polypeptide(L)'
;MTPPRKLLVLAFAMLSPGPVAAADPPAAAEAAPTAQAAEPATSAQADKSATDEVSVEDIRVFTAVFREVQRSYVEPVSAEQLMKSAIRGLLLDLDPHSAYLRKDDLQALTDDTSGRYGGLGIEVQVRAGVLTVIAPIDDTPAARAGIQPGDVISRIDGVPVESENADVAIDRMRGEAGTEVRITVIRAGRPAFDLTLVREVIDVTAVRGRLLAPGFGYVRVAAFQTNTAEEIAKRIATLIEPGKPLEGLVLDLRSNPGGLLDAAVDVSDLFLDRGVIVSTKGRVAMSSAEFQAQPGDVLKGAPLVVLVDGGSASASEIVAGALQDSRRAPPPGQRPFGKGS
;
A
#
# COMPACT_ATOMS: atom_id res chain seq x y z
N MET A 1 -35.46 40.02 -18.45
CA MET A 1 -35.96 40.01 -17.06
C MET A 1 -35.93 38.57 -16.58
N THR A 2 -34.87 38.19 -15.93
CA THR A 2 -34.65 36.86 -15.33
C THR A 2 -34.73 37.00 -13.81
N PRO A 3 -35.44 36.14 -13.08
CA PRO A 3 -35.56 36.23 -11.62
C PRO A 3 -34.32 35.68 -10.91
N PRO A 4 -34.02 36.18 -9.69
CA PRO A 4 -32.80 35.83 -8.97
C PRO A 4 -32.93 34.47 -8.28
N ARG A 5 -31.87 33.65 -8.40
CA ARG A 5 -31.67 32.41 -7.66
C ARG A 5 -31.43 32.70 -6.17
N LYS A 6 -32.29 32.16 -5.32
CA LYS A 6 -32.15 32.22 -3.86
C LYS A 6 -31.02 31.26 -3.41
N LEU A 7 -30.01 31.88 -2.81
CA LEU A 7 -28.90 31.17 -2.13
C LEU A 7 -29.41 30.65 -0.77
N LEU A 8 -29.48 29.34 -0.58
CA LEU A 8 -29.83 28.72 0.69
C LEU A 8 -28.55 28.55 1.51
N VAL A 9 -28.34 29.39 2.52
CA VAL A 9 -27.26 29.27 3.50
C VAL A 9 -27.74 28.35 4.60
N LEU A 10 -27.15 27.15 4.71
CA LEU A 10 -27.34 26.24 5.86
C LEU A 10 -26.34 26.65 6.96
N ALA A 11 -26.87 27.24 8.05
CA ALA A 11 -26.11 27.51 9.24
C ALA A 11 -26.01 26.22 10.08
N PHE A 12 -24.79 25.73 10.29
CA PHE A 12 -24.49 24.65 11.23
C PHE A 12 -24.33 25.26 12.62
N ALA A 13 -25.28 24.96 13.54
CA ALA A 13 -25.17 25.32 14.94
C ALA A 13 -24.21 24.37 15.66
N MET A 14 -23.11 24.92 16.17
CA MET A 14 -22.22 24.24 17.09
C MET A 14 -22.87 24.14 18.48
N LEU A 15 -23.20 22.92 18.95
CA LEU A 15 -23.53 22.66 20.34
C LEU A 15 -22.22 22.42 21.11
N SER A 16 -21.94 23.29 22.06
CA SER A 16 -20.85 23.11 23.03
C SER A 16 -21.30 22.15 24.14
N PRO A 17 -20.51 21.16 24.56
CA PRO A 17 -20.80 20.38 25.75
C PRO A 17 -20.37 21.16 27.01
N GLY A 18 -21.32 21.34 27.96
CA GLY A 18 -21.06 21.89 29.28
C GLY A 18 -20.32 20.90 30.20
N PRO A 19 -19.76 21.38 31.33
CA PRO A 19 -18.89 20.57 32.18
C PRO A 19 -19.72 19.59 33.02
N VAL A 20 -19.29 18.31 33.00
CA VAL A 20 -19.78 17.27 33.89
C VAL A 20 -18.98 17.34 35.19
N ALA A 21 -19.68 17.52 36.30
CA ALA A 21 -19.14 17.51 37.65
C ALA A 21 -18.68 16.10 38.05
N ALA A 22 -17.52 16.02 38.69
CA ALA A 22 -17.01 14.83 39.33
C ALA A 22 -17.86 14.45 40.57
N ALA A 23 -18.22 13.18 40.66
CA ALA A 23 -18.82 12.62 41.90
C ALA A 23 -17.81 11.64 42.53
N ASP A 24 -17.59 11.79 43.83
CA ASP A 24 -16.71 11.00 44.69
C ASP A 24 -17.16 9.54 44.84
N PRO A 25 -16.23 8.59 45.11
CA PRO A 25 -16.56 7.20 45.34
C PRO A 25 -17.02 6.94 46.79
N PRO A 26 -18.00 6.06 47.03
CA PRO A 26 -18.33 5.63 48.41
C PRO A 26 -17.43 4.47 48.87
N ALA A 27 -17.22 4.50 50.19
CA ALA A 27 -16.34 3.66 50.97
C ALA A 27 -16.73 2.17 51.02
N ALA A 28 -15.75 1.39 51.43
CA ALA A 28 -15.78 -0.06 51.67
C ALA A 28 -16.76 -0.45 52.78
N ALA A 29 -17.40 -1.61 52.64
CA ALA A 29 -17.91 -2.42 53.75
C ALA A 29 -17.81 -3.93 53.43
N GLU A 30 -17.25 -4.60 54.40
CA GLU A 30 -17.03 -6.01 54.68
C GLU A 30 -18.27 -6.92 54.50
N ALA A 31 -18.06 -8.12 54.03
CA ALA A 31 -18.40 -9.40 54.69
C ALA A 31 -18.59 -10.51 53.67
N ALA A 32 -17.77 -11.55 53.80
CA ALA A 32 -18.04 -12.85 53.20
C ALA A 32 -19.17 -13.58 53.97
N PRO A 33 -19.91 -14.46 53.32
CA PRO A 33 -19.95 -15.83 53.81
C PRO A 33 -19.91 -16.97 52.74
N THR A 34 -19.19 -18.00 53.11
CA THR A 34 -19.41 -19.44 52.95
C THR A 34 -19.78 -20.01 51.57
N ALA A 35 -18.87 -20.84 51.15
CA ALA A 35 -19.01 -21.82 50.11
C ALA A 35 -20.24 -22.72 50.23
N GLN A 36 -20.96 -22.86 49.12
CA GLN A 36 -21.82 -24.03 48.88
C GLN A 36 -21.39 -24.65 47.56
N ALA A 37 -20.97 -25.90 47.63
CA ALA A 37 -20.61 -26.74 46.52
C ALA A 37 -21.83 -26.90 45.59
N ALA A 38 -21.73 -26.44 44.37
CA ALA A 38 -22.64 -26.78 43.29
C ALA A 38 -22.01 -27.86 42.44
N GLU A 39 -22.76 -28.90 42.20
CA GLU A 39 -22.43 -30.08 41.37
C GLU A 39 -22.00 -29.67 39.96
N PRO A 40 -21.18 -30.48 39.30
CA PRO A 40 -20.73 -30.20 37.93
C PRO A 40 -21.94 -30.34 37.00
N ALA A 41 -22.46 -29.24 36.53
CA ALA A 41 -23.33 -29.22 35.36
C ALA A 41 -22.49 -29.72 34.15
N THR A 42 -22.82 -30.91 33.73
CA THR A 42 -22.37 -31.48 32.45
C THR A 42 -22.77 -30.53 31.34
N SER A 43 -21.87 -29.66 30.99
CA SER A 43 -22.00 -28.90 29.77
C SER A 43 -21.86 -29.87 28.60
N ALA A 44 -22.99 -30.23 28.01
CA ALA A 44 -23.01 -30.82 26.68
C ALA A 44 -22.33 -29.80 25.76
N GLN A 45 -21.05 -30.05 25.51
CA GLN A 45 -20.37 -29.47 24.35
C GLN A 45 -21.11 -30.03 23.13
N ALA A 46 -22.06 -29.23 22.62
CA ALA A 46 -22.62 -29.45 21.31
C ALA A 46 -21.43 -29.47 20.36
N ASP A 47 -21.20 -30.66 19.82
CA ASP A 47 -20.27 -30.91 18.74
C ASP A 47 -20.60 -29.99 17.56
N LYS A 48 -19.90 -28.85 17.48
CA LYS A 48 -19.98 -27.92 16.36
C LYS A 48 -19.09 -28.37 15.19
N SER A 49 -19.05 -29.66 14.95
CA SER A 49 -18.61 -30.25 13.70
C SER A 49 -19.79 -30.51 12.75
N ALA A 50 -20.82 -29.69 12.80
CA ALA A 50 -21.73 -29.61 11.65
C ALA A 50 -20.92 -29.05 10.50
N THR A 51 -20.66 -29.89 9.54
CA THR A 51 -19.98 -29.64 8.28
C THR A 51 -20.42 -28.30 7.72
N ASP A 52 -19.50 -27.38 7.71
CA ASP A 52 -19.64 -26.03 7.12
C ASP A 52 -19.54 -26.16 5.59
N GLU A 53 -20.25 -27.16 5.05
CA GLU A 53 -20.31 -27.45 3.62
C GLU A 53 -21.47 -26.66 3.01
N VAL A 54 -21.20 -26.05 1.85
CA VAL A 54 -22.23 -25.35 1.07
C VAL A 54 -23.36 -26.30 0.73
N SER A 55 -24.57 -26.02 1.18
CA SER A 55 -25.73 -26.88 0.91
C SER A 55 -26.19 -26.76 -0.56
N VAL A 56 -26.85 -27.80 -1.05
CA VAL A 56 -27.47 -27.74 -2.41
C VAL A 56 -28.51 -26.62 -2.47
N GLU A 57 -29.16 -26.31 -1.35
CA GLU A 57 -30.16 -25.23 -1.29
C GLU A 57 -29.49 -23.87 -1.44
N ASP A 58 -28.35 -23.62 -0.81
CA ASP A 58 -27.58 -22.37 -0.95
C ASP A 58 -27.14 -22.17 -2.41
N ILE A 59 -26.70 -23.22 -3.08
CA ILE A 59 -26.35 -23.18 -4.51
C ILE A 59 -27.57 -22.83 -5.36
N ARG A 60 -28.74 -23.38 -5.04
CA ARG A 60 -30.00 -23.06 -5.75
C ARG A 60 -30.39 -21.60 -5.56
N VAL A 61 -30.36 -21.11 -4.34
CA VAL A 61 -30.66 -19.71 -4.00
C VAL A 61 -29.70 -18.78 -4.74
N PHE A 62 -28.40 -19.04 -4.68
CA PHE A 62 -27.38 -18.26 -5.40
C PHE A 62 -27.67 -18.23 -6.91
N THR A 63 -27.96 -19.40 -7.51
CA THR A 63 -28.23 -19.51 -8.95
C THR A 63 -29.52 -18.79 -9.33
N ALA A 64 -30.53 -18.82 -8.46
CA ALA A 64 -31.81 -18.14 -8.70
C ALA A 64 -31.62 -16.62 -8.72
N VAL A 65 -30.92 -16.09 -7.70
CA VAL A 65 -30.57 -14.65 -7.62
C VAL A 65 -29.75 -14.22 -8.83
N PHE A 66 -28.71 -15.00 -9.16
CA PHE A 66 -27.85 -14.74 -10.31
C PHE A 66 -28.62 -14.61 -11.62
N ARG A 67 -29.54 -15.57 -11.88
CA ARG A 67 -30.39 -15.56 -13.07
C ARG A 67 -31.38 -14.40 -13.06
N GLU A 68 -31.93 -14.05 -11.88
CA GLU A 68 -32.88 -12.96 -11.77
C GLU A 68 -32.20 -11.62 -12.07
N VAL A 69 -31.00 -11.39 -11.54
CA VAL A 69 -30.23 -10.19 -11.87
C VAL A 69 -29.92 -10.13 -13.38
N GLN A 70 -29.45 -11.24 -13.96
CA GLN A 70 -29.13 -11.28 -15.37
C GLN A 70 -30.32 -10.99 -16.27
N ARG A 71 -31.55 -11.41 -15.83
CA ARG A 71 -32.78 -11.23 -16.60
C ARG A 71 -33.41 -9.86 -16.43
N SER A 72 -33.36 -9.31 -15.19
CA SER A 72 -34.24 -8.20 -14.79
C SER A 72 -33.49 -6.91 -14.45
N TYR A 73 -32.13 -6.91 -14.44
CA TYR A 73 -31.40 -5.69 -14.23
C TYR A 73 -31.58 -4.71 -15.39
N VAL A 74 -31.56 -3.40 -15.10
CA VAL A 74 -31.84 -2.32 -16.06
C VAL A 74 -30.94 -2.35 -17.29
N GLU A 75 -29.67 -2.76 -17.11
CA GLU A 75 -28.70 -2.91 -18.19
C GLU A 75 -28.33 -4.40 -18.39
N PRO A 76 -28.04 -4.84 -19.63
CA PRO A 76 -27.55 -6.19 -19.86
C PRO A 76 -26.22 -6.44 -19.12
N VAL A 77 -26.17 -7.43 -18.23
CA VAL A 77 -24.97 -7.83 -17.49
C VAL A 77 -24.57 -9.24 -17.90
N SER A 78 -23.30 -9.42 -18.25
CA SER A 78 -22.79 -10.73 -18.62
C SER A 78 -22.66 -11.66 -17.41
N ALA A 79 -22.79 -12.97 -17.64
CA ALA A 79 -22.60 -13.98 -16.59
C ALA A 79 -21.18 -13.89 -15.97
N GLU A 80 -20.18 -13.59 -16.78
CA GLU A 80 -18.80 -13.40 -16.33
C GLU A 80 -18.68 -12.22 -15.35
N GLN A 81 -19.29 -11.10 -15.68
CA GLN A 81 -19.27 -9.90 -14.83
C GLN A 81 -19.99 -10.14 -13.50
N LEU A 82 -21.16 -10.81 -13.52
CA LEU A 82 -21.88 -11.17 -12.29
C LEU A 82 -21.08 -12.12 -11.42
N MET A 83 -20.40 -13.12 -11.99
CA MET A 83 -19.56 -14.05 -11.24
C MET A 83 -18.37 -13.32 -10.60
N LYS A 84 -17.72 -12.42 -11.33
CA LYS A 84 -16.64 -11.57 -10.79
C LYS A 84 -17.11 -10.74 -9.60
N SER A 85 -18.31 -10.14 -9.73
CA SER A 85 -18.91 -9.34 -8.66
C SER A 85 -19.24 -10.17 -7.43
N ALA A 86 -19.74 -11.40 -7.63
CA ALA A 86 -20.05 -12.32 -6.54
C ALA A 86 -18.78 -12.74 -5.76
N ILE A 87 -17.71 -13.12 -6.47
CA ILE A 87 -16.42 -13.46 -5.84
C ILE A 87 -15.85 -12.27 -5.08
N ARG A 88 -15.91 -11.07 -5.67
CA ARG A 88 -15.46 -9.85 -5.00
C ARG A 88 -16.26 -9.58 -3.72
N GLY A 89 -17.60 -9.69 -3.78
CA GLY A 89 -18.46 -9.49 -2.62
C GLY A 89 -18.13 -10.44 -1.48
N LEU A 90 -17.94 -11.72 -1.77
CA LEU A 90 -17.58 -12.75 -0.80
C LEU A 90 -16.27 -12.42 -0.04
N LEU A 91 -15.30 -11.84 -0.72
CA LEU A 91 -14.02 -11.50 -0.10
C LEU A 91 -14.07 -10.17 0.65
N LEU A 92 -14.81 -9.17 0.13
CA LEU A 92 -14.99 -7.87 0.79
C LEU A 92 -15.69 -7.99 2.15
N ASP A 93 -16.56 -8.99 2.32
CA ASP A 93 -17.25 -9.25 3.58
C ASP A 93 -16.34 -9.91 4.64
N LEU A 94 -15.17 -10.43 4.25
CA LEU A 94 -14.21 -11.00 5.19
C LEU A 94 -13.38 -9.90 5.88
N ASP A 95 -12.73 -9.07 5.08
CA ASP A 95 -11.89 -7.98 5.52
C ASP A 95 -11.54 -7.04 4.35
N PRO A 96 -11.06 -5.81 4.61
CA PRO A 96 -10.73 -4.84 3.55
C PRO A 96 -9.44 -5.17 2.76
N HIS A 97 -8.70 -6.21 3.14
CA HIS A 97 -7.41 -6.57 2.53
C HIS A 97 -7.48 -7.85 1.71
N SER A 98 -8.56 -8.64 1.87
CA SER A 98 -8.77 -9.86 1.07
C SER A 98 -9.27 -9.52 -0.33
N ALA A 99 -8.58 -10.01 -1.35
CA ALA A 99 -8.93 -9.78 -2.74
C ALA A 99 -8.66 -11.02 -3.61
N TYR A 100 -9.49 -11.20 -4.62
CA TYR A 100 -9.24 -12.16 -5.70
C TYR A 100 -8.53 -11.45 -6.85
N LEU A 101 -7.27 -11.80 -7.06
CA LEU A 101 -6.46 -11.25 -8.14
C LEU A 101 -6.62 -12.14 -9.39
N ARG A 102 -7.00 -11.51 -10.48
CA ARG A 102 -6.95 -12.15 -11.81
C ARG A 102 -5.51 -12.04 -12.34
N LYS A 103 -5.27 -12.66 -13.49
CA LYS A 103 -3.93 -12.68 -14.08
C LYS A 103 -3.36 -11.26 -14.28
N ASP A 104 -4.17 -10.35 -14.78
CA ASP A 104 -3.75 -8.96 -15.05
C ASP A 104 -3.53 -8.19 -13.74
N ASP A 105 -4.41 -8.36 -12.75
CA ASP A 105 -4.29 -7.78 -11.41
C ASP A 105 -3.03 -8.31 -10.68
N LEU A 106 -2.75 -9.62 -10.84
CA LEU A 106 -1.56 -10.26 -10.29
C LEU A 106 -0.29 -9.72 -10.97
N GLN A 107 -0.32 -9.51 -12.29
CA GLN A 107 0.82 -8.93 -13.01
C GLN A 107 1.08 -7.49 -12.53
N ALA A 108 0.05 -6.67 -12.43
CA ALA A 108 0.17 -5.30 -11.91
C ALA A 108 0.74 -5.27 -10.47
N LEU A 109 0.26 -6.17 -9.60
CA LEU A 109 0.81 -6.31 -8.24
C LEU A 109 2.28 -6.75 -8.27
N THR A 110 2.64 -7.66 -9.16
CA THR A 110 4.02 -8.14 -9.30
C THR A 110 4.92 -7.01 -9.80
N ASP A 111 4.48 -6.23 -10.76
CA ASP A 111 5.22 -5.07 -11.28
C ASP A 111 5.43 -4.02 -10.17
N ASP A 112 4.39 -3.67 -9.44
CA ASP A 112 4.46 -2.68 -8.34
C ASP A 112 5.37 -3.17 -7.20
N THR A 113 5.30 -4.46 -6.84
CA THR A 113 6.12 -5.04 -5.77
C THR A 113 7.56 -5.31 -6.18
N SER A 114 7.83 -5.55 -7.46
CA SER A 114 9.19 -5.67 -7.97
C SER A 114 9.88 -4.32 -8.20
N GLY A 115 9.12 -3.24 -8.28
CA GLY A 115 9.61 -1.92 -8.71
C GLY A 115 9.99 -1.87 -10.19
N ARG A 116 9.56 -2.86 -10.99
CA ARG A 116 9.90 -3.01 -12.39
C ARG A 116 8.64 -3.24 -13.21
N TYR A 117 8.43 -2.44 -14.22
CA TYR A 117 7.31 -2.62 -15.14
C TYR A 117 7.71 -2.33 -16.57
N GLY A 118 7.03 -2.97 -17.51
CA GLY A 118 7.18 -2.64 -18.92
C GLY A 118 6.42 -1.36 -19.27
N GLY A 119 7.11 -0.36 -19.82
CA GLY A 119 6.50 0.92 -20.13
C GLY A 119 7.43 1.92 -20.81
N LEU A 120 7.07 3.18 -20.72
CA LEU A 120 7.77 4.29 -21.39
C LEU A 120 8.71 5.08 -20.48
N GLY A 121 8.54 4.95 -19.15
CA GLY A 121 9.30 5.73 -18.18
C GLY A 121 8.86 7.19 -18.12
N ILE A 122 7.56 7.42 -17.93
CA ILE A 122 6.97 8.76 -17.79
C ILE A 122 6.26 8.85 -16.46
N GLU A 123 6.62 9.83 -15.65
CA GLU A 123 5.83 10.23 -14.50
C GLU A 123 4.73 11.19 -14.96
N VAL A 124 3.47 10.82 -14.73
CA VAL A 124 2.30 11.56 -15.17
C VAL A 124 1.37 11.91 -14.03
N GLN A 125 0.57 12.94 -14.22
CA GLN A 125 -0.55 13.28 -13.34
C GLN A 125 -1.81 13.54 -14.16
N VAL A 126 -2.95 13.18 -13.60
CA VAL A 126 -4.25 13.54 -14.15
C VAL A 126 -4.73 14.81 -13.44
N ARG A 127 -4.91 15.90 -14.20
CA ARG A 127 -5.43 17.15 -13.67
C ARG A 127 -6.58 17.64 -14.54
N ALA A 128 -7.76 17.74 -13.97
CA ALA A 128 -8.99 18.11 -14.70
C ALA A 128 -9.22 17.26 -15.97
N GLY A 129 -8.95 15.95 -15.88
CA GLY A 129 -9.12 15.03 -17.01
C GLY A 129 -8.02 15.06 -18.06
N VAL A 130 -6.97 15.82 -17.83
CA VAL A 130 -5.83 15.94 -18.74
C VAL A 130 -4.63 15.17 -18.19
N LEU A 131 -4.09 14.27 -19.01
CA LEU A 131 -2.88 13.49 -18.66
C LEU A 131 -1.65 14.33 -18.98
N THR A 132 -1.03 14.87 -17.94
CA THR A 132 0.12 15.78 -18.05
C THR A 132 1.40 15.10 -17.55
N VAL A 133 2.48 15.24 -18.28
CA VAL A 133 3.81 14.77 -17.91
C VAL A 133 4.38 15.62 -16.78
N ILE A 134 4.73 14.98 -15.66
CA ILE A 134 5.50 15.60 -14.57
C ILE A 134 6.97 15.62 -14.97
N ALA A 135 7.51 14.44 -15.32
CA ALA A 135 8.88 14.29 -15.82
C ALA A 135 9.05 12.94 -16.56
N PRO A 136 9.90 12.85 -17.58
CA PRO A 136 10.42 11.58 -18.03
C PRO A 136 11.44 11.06 -17.00
N ILE A 137 11.51 9.74 -16.84
CA ILE A 137 12.54 9.08 -16.03
C ILE A 137 13.81 9.00 -16.87
N ASP A 138 14.96 9.30 -16.28
CA ASP A 138 16.24 9.27 -16.97
C ASP A 138 16.52 7.87 -17.59
N ASP A 139 17.22 7.85 -18.72
CA ASP A 139 17.62 6.64 -19.46
C ASP A 139 16.47 5.77 -19.97
N THR A 140 15.25 6.30 -20.03
CA THR A 140 14.05 5.58 -20.52
C THR A 140 13.68 5.95 -21.97
N PRO A 141 12.80 5.17 -22.63
CA PRO A 141 12.30 5.51 -23.96
C PRO A 141 11.74 6.92 -24.07
N ALA A 142 11.01 7.38 -23.06
CA ALA A 142 10.43 8.72 -23.03
C ALA A 142 11.49 9.83 -22.97
N ALA A 143 12.51 9.67 -22.14
CA ALA A 143 13.61 10.61 -22.03
C ALA A 143 14.40 10.71 -23.35
N ARG A 144 14.71 9.55 -23.95
CA ARG A 144 15.41 9.49 -25.25
C ARG A 144 14.60 10.08 -26.39
N ALA A 145 13.27 9.99 -26.34
CA ALA A 145 12.38 10.58 -27.33
C ALA A 145 12.16 12.09 -27.14
N GLY A 146 12.72 12.66 -26.08
CA GLY A 146 12.64 14.11 -25.80
C GLY A 146 11.28 14.55 -25.26
N ILE A 147 10.57 13.69 -24.54
CA ILE A 147 9.40 14.08 -23.75
C ILE A 147 9.85 15.04 -22.65
N GLN A 148 9.02 16.06 -22.35
CA GLN A 148 9.36 17.15 -21.45
C GLN A 148 8.30 17.33 -20.37
N PRO A 149 8.68 17.83 -19.19
CA PRO A 149 7.72 18.29 -18.18
C PRO A 149 6.73 19.29 -18.78
N GLY A 150 5.44 19.10 -18.47
CA GLY A 150 4.35 19.92 -18.98
C GLY A 150 3.77 19.48 -20.34
N ASP A 151 4.34 18.47 -20.99
CA ASP A 151 3.71 17.85 -22.16
C ASP A 151 2.35 17.24 -21.76
N VAL A 152 1.39 17.30 -22.67
CA VAL A 152 0.09 16.66 -22.51
C VAL A 152 -0.01 15.48 -23.45
N ILE A 153 -0.32 14.30 -22.91
CA ILE A 153 -0.60 13.10 -23.70
C ILE A 153 -2.08 13.09 -24.03
N SER A 154 -2.40 13.36 -25.30
CA SER A 154 -3.79 13.52 -25.75
C SER A 154 -4.39 12.28 -26.40
N ARG A 155 -3.56 11.36 -26.92
CA ARG A 155 -3.97 10.08 -27.50
C ARG A 155 -2.93 9.02 -27.25
N ILE A 156 -3.41 7.76 -27.12
CA ILE A 156 -2.57 6.57 -27.04
C ILE A 156 -3.14 5.55 -28.04
N ASP A 157 -2.34 5.11 -28.99
CA ASP A 157 -2.71 4.24 -30.12
C ASP A 157 -3.95 4.77 -30.88
N GLY A 158 -4.02 6.10 -31.07
CA GLY A 158 -5.11 6.79 -31.72
C GLY A 158 -6.37 7.00 -30.88
N VAL A 159 -6.46 6.41 -29.67
CA VAL A 159 -7.59 6.57 -28.75
C VAL A 159 -7.37 7.84 -27.90
N PRO A 160 -8.36 8.77 -27.89
CA PRO A 160 -8.25 9.96 -27.06
C PRO A 160 -8.19 9.63 -25.57
N VAL A 161 -7.38 10.41 -24.82
CA VAL A 161 -7.35 10.37 -23.36
C VAL A 161 -8.40 11.35 -22.84
N GLU A 162 -9.41 10.81 -22.17
CA GLU A 162 -10.50 11.56 -21.55
C GLU A 162 -10.47 11.41 -20.03
N SER A 163 -11.11 12.31 -19.30
CA SER A 163 -11.12 12.28 -17.83
C SER A 163 -11.65 10.99 -17.22
N GLU A 164 -12.58 10.34 -17.91
CA GLU A 164 -13.25 9.10 -17.47
C GLU A 164 -12.40 7.85 -17.71
N ASN A 165 -11.34 7.95 -18.53
CA ASN A 165 -10.49 6.82 -18.91
C ASN A 165 -8.99 7.04 -18.65
N ALA A 166 -8.63 8.00 -17.83
CA ALA A 166 -7.23 8.36 -17.60
C ALA A 166 -6.39 7.19 -17.04
N ASP A 167 -6.96 6.40 -16.13
CA ASP A 167 -6.28 5.21 -15.59
C ASP A 167 -6.08 4.16 -16.68
N VAL A 168 -7.10 3.92 -17.51
CA VAL A 168 -7.00 3.03 -18.67
C VAL A 168 -5.95 3.53 -19.68
N ALA A 169 -5.82 4.84 -19.82
CA ALA A 169 -4.80 5.44 -20.66
C ALA A 169 -3.37 5.19 -20.11
N ILE A 170 -3.19 5.30 -18.78
CA ILE A 170 -1.92 4.95 -18.12
C ILE A 170 -1.59 3.47 -18.33
N ASP A 171 -2.56 2.59 -18.15
CA ASP A 171 -2.37 1.15 -18.36
C ASP A 171 -2.00 0.81 -19.82
N ARG A 172 -2.53 1.56 -20.79
CA ARG A 172 -2.14 1.39 -22.21
C ARG A 172 -0.70 1.82 -22.51
N MET A 173 -0.14 2.74 -21.75
CA MET A 173 1.29 3.08 -21.86
C MET A 173 2.19 2.01 -21.26
N ARG A 174 1.67 1.21 -20.30
CA ARG A 174 2.31 0.00 -19.81
C ARG A 174 2.15 -1.14 -20.83
N GLY A 175 2.90 -2.21 -20.66
CA GLY A 175 2.80 -3.42 -21.47
C GLY A 175 4.13 -4.15 -21.58
N GLU A 176 4.15 -5.24 -22.31
CA GLU A 176 5.32 -6.08 -22.47
C GLU A 176 6.49 -5.30 -23.10
N ALA A 177 7.69 -5.41 -22.50
CA ALA A 177 8.90 -4.80 -23.03
C ALA A 177 9.20 -5.32 -24.46
N GLY A 178 9.62 -4.41 -25.34
CA GLY A 178 9.83 -4.69 -26.76
C GLY A 178 8.61 -4.43 -27.64
N THR A 179 7.43 -4.16 -27.07
CA THR A 179 6.24 -3.77 -27.84
C THR A 179 6.20 -2.26 -28.09
N GLU A 180 5.60 -1.86 -29.22
CA GLU A 180 5.44 -0.45 -29.58
C GLU A 180 4.17 0.14 -29.01
N VAL A 181 4.20 1.45 -28.74
CA VAL A 181 3.02 2.26 -28.44
C VAL A 181 3.18 3.63 -29.11
N ARG A 182 2.09 4.13 -29.69
CA ARG A 182 2.04 5.46 -30.30
C ARG A 182 1.30 6.42 -29.38
N ILE A 183 1.97 7.52 -29.03
CA ILE A 183 1.37 8.59 -28.22
C ILE A 183 1.33 9.88 -29.03
N THR A 184 0.23 10.65 -28.88
CA THR A 184 0.11 12.01 -29.42
C THR A 184 0.36 13.00 -28.30
N VAL A 185 1.36 13.85 -28.48
CA VAL A 185 1.81 14.83 -27.50
C VAL A 185 1.41 16.24 -27.94
N ILE A 186 0.87 17.01 -27.01
CA ILE A 186 0.64 18.44 -27.15
C ILE A 186 1.64 19.17 -26.26
N ARG A 187 2.43 20.04 -26.86
CA ARG A 187 3.44 20.87 -26.20
C ARG A 187 3.20 22.32 -26.50
N ALA A 188 3.35 23.18 -25.50
CA ALA A 188 3.21 24.61 -25.70
C ALA A 188 4.14 25.15 -26.81
N GLY A 189 3.60 25.98 -27.68
CA GLY A 189 4.38 26.63 -28.74
C GLY A 189 4.62 25.78 -30.00
N ARG A 190 4.05 24.58 -30.13
CA ARG A 190 4.15 23.75 -31.35
C ARG A 190 2.86 22.97 -31.63
N PRO A 191 2.60 22.58 -32.89
CA PRO A 191 1.50 21.66 -33.21
C PRO A 191 1.63 20.33 -32.47
N ALA A 192 0.49 19.67 -32.25
CA ALA A 192 0.49 18.29 -31.73
C ALA A 192 1.30 17.37 -32.65
N PHE A 193 2.04 16.44 -32.07
CA PHE A 193 2.91 15.50 -32.79
C PHE A 193 2.82 14.12 -32.20
N ASP A 194 3.06 13.12 -33.06
CA ASP A 194 3.05 11.72 -32.66
C ASP A 194 4.48 11.25 -32.37
N LEU A 195 4.59 10.38 -31.39
CA LEU A 195 5.80 9.61 -31.07
C LEU A 195 5.44 8.12 -31.03
N THR A 196 6.19 7.30 -31.73
CA THR A 196 6.15 5.85 -31.57
C THR A 196 7.32 5.44 -30.70
N LEU A 197 7.03 4.82 -29.56
CA LEU A 197 8.01 4.43 -28.56
C LEU A 197 7.95 2.93 -28.34
N VAL A 198 9.11 2.32 -28.14
CA VAL A 198 9.20 0.91 -27.73
C VAL A 198 9.20 0.85 -26.22
N ARG A 199 8.33 0.04 -25.63
CA ARG A 199 8.31 -0.19 -24.19
C ARG A 199 9.58 -0.91 -23.76
N GLU A 200 10.11 -0.51 -22.63
CA GLU A 200 11.25 -1.15 -21.98
C GLU A 200 10.91 -1.49 -20.54
N VAL A 201 11.74 -2.32 -19.91
CA VAL A 201 11.64 -2.51 -18.45
C VAL A 201 12.11 -1.24 -17.77
N ILE A 202 11.22 -0.60 -17.03
CA ILE A 202 11.50 0.61 -16.26
C ILE A 202 11.74 0.20 -14.82
N ASP A 203 12.90 0.54 -14.29
CA ASP A 203 13.23 0.36 -12.88
C ASP A 203 12.88 1.63 -12.10
N VAL A 204 11.94 1.52 -11.15
CA VAL A 204 11.56 2.61 -10.27
C VAL A 204 12.15 2.36 -8.90
N THR A 205 13.25 3.05 -8.60
CA THR A 205 13.84 2.92 -7.25
C THR A 205 12.98 3.63 -6.20
N ALA A 206 12.57 2.86 -5.19
CA ALA A 206 11.89 3.40 -4.02
C ALA A 206 12.85 4.02 -3.00
N VAL A 207 14.17 3.89 -3.20
CA VAL A 207 15.20 4.29 -2.25
C VAL A 207 15.98 5.50 -2.76
N ARG A 208 16.02 6.56 -1.96
CA ARG A 208 16.83 7.76 -2.23
C ARG A 208 17.70 8.07 -1.02
N GLY A 209 18.93 8.54 -1.24
CA GLY A 209 19.82 8.87 -0.14
C GLY A 209 20.75 10.02 -0.46
N ARG A 210 21.16 10.71 0.60
CA ARG A 210 22.14 11.82 0.56
C ARG A 210 22.82 11.99 1.92
N LEU A 211 23.92 12.70 1.95
CA LEU A 211 24.46 13.19 3.22
C LEU A 211 23.66 14.41 3.71
N LEU A 212 23.39 14.46 5.01
CA LEU A 212 22.88 15.64 5.71
C LEU A 212 24.02 16.57 6.12
N ALA A 213 25.11 15.95 6.58
CA ALA A 213 26.37 16.57 6.96
C ALA A 213 27.48 15.52 6.77
N PRO A 214 28.77 15.89 6.80
CA PRO A 214 29.85 14.91 6.77
C PRO A 214 29.65 13.84 7.85
N GLY A 215 29.68 12.56 7.45
CA GLY A 215 29.45 11.42 8.34
C GLY A 215 27.97 11.09 8.67
N PHE A 216 27.01 11.95 8.33
CA PHE A 216 25.59 11.72 8.64
C PHE A 216 24.77 11.47 7.38
N GLY A 217 24.31 10.23 7.23
CA GLY A 217 23.50 9.78 6.10
C GLY A 217 21.99 10.02 6.30
N TYR A 218 21.29 10.16 5.20
CA TYR A 218 19.83 10.15 5.13
C TYR A 218 19.43 9.23 4.00
N VAL A 219 18.55 8.27 4.30
CA VAL A 219 17.96 7.36 3.32
C VAL A 219 16.45 7.39 3.47
N ARG A 220 15.75 7.72 2.38
CA ARG A 220 14.29 7.65 2.29
C ARG A 220 13.89 6.40 1.54
N VAL A 221 12.92 5.70 2.08
CA VAL A 221 12.26 4.55 1.46
C VAL A 221 10.80 4.90 1.23
N ALA A 222 10.36 4.91 -0.03
CA ALA A 222 9.00 5.29 -0.41
C ALA A 222 8.03 4.09 -0.42
N ALA A 223 8.54 2.87 -0.67
CA ALA A 223 7.80 1.61 -0.64
C ALA A 223 8.75 0.44 -0.39
N PHE A 224 8.22 -0.70 0.06
CA PHE A 224 9.00 -1.92 0.25
C PHE A 224 8.82 -2.86 -0.94
N GLN A 225 9.78 -2.80 -1.86
CA GLN A 225 9.90 -3.63 -3.06
C GLN A 225 10.92 -4.75 -2.84
N THR A 226 10.93 -5.76 -3.71
CA THR A 226 11.79 -6.94 -3.60
C THR A 226 13.28 -6.61 -3.39
N ASN A 227 13.78 -5.54 -4.02
CA ASN A 227 15.18 -5.14 -3.98
C ASN A 227 15.49 -4.02 -2.97
N THR A 228 14.53 -3.63 -2.12
CA THR A 228 14.66 -2.45 -1.25
C THR A 228 15.85 -2.54 -0.30
N ALA A 229 16.09 -3.69 0.31
CA ALA A 229 17.25 -3.88 1.21
C ALA A 229 18.58 -3.71 0.46
N GLU A 230 18.71 -4.31 -0.72
CA GLU A 230 19.90 -4.18 -1.57
C GLU A 230 20.13 -2.72 -1.98
N GLU A 231 19.06 -2.01 -2.38
CA GLU A 231 19.14 -0.59 -2.73
C GLU A 231 19.55 0.31 -1.55
N ILE A 232 19.03 0.01 -0.34
CA ILE A 232 19.46 0.70 0.89
C ILE A 232 20.95 0.47 1.13
N ALA A 233 21.41 -0.79 1.08
CA ALA A 233 22.80 -1.13 1.30
C ALA A 233 23.72 -0.45 0.26
N LYS A 234 23.37 -0.48 -1.02
CA LYS A 234 24.07 0.25 -2.08
C LYS A 234 24.10 1.74 -1.82
N ARG A 235 22.96 2.32 -1.44
CA ARG A 235 22.88 3.75 -1.15
C ARG A 235 23.75 4.14 0.03
N ILE A 236 23.72 3.38 1.14
CA ILE A 236 24.60 3.58 2.28
C ILE A 236 26.07 3.51 1.83
N ALA A 237 26.45 2.50 1.06
CA ALA A 237 27.82 2.36 0.57
C ALA A 237 28.29 3.57 -0.26
N THR A 238 27.40 4.21 -1.03
CA THR A 238 27.73 5.44 -1.79
C THR A 238 27.88 6.69 -0.91
N LEU A 239 27.36 6.68 0.32
CA LEU A 239 27.47 7.78 1.28
C LEU A 239 28.73 7.67 2.15
N ILE A 240 29.37 6.52 2.17
CA ILE A 240 30.59 6.27 2.95
C ILE A 240 31.79 6.77 2.19
N GLU A 241 32.53 7.70 2.75
CA GLU A 241 33.85 8.11 2.24
C GLU A 241 34.91 7.05 2.55
N PRO A 242 35.91 6.84 1.68
CA PRO A 242 37.00 5.91 1.94
C PRO A 242 37.69 6.16 3.29
N GLY A 243 37.65 5.17 4.19
CA GLY A 243 38.24 5.24 5.51
C GLY A 243 37.47 6.02 6.58
N LYS A 244 36.23 6.51 6.23
CA LYS A 244 35.37 7.25 7.15
C LYS A 244 33.99 6.63 7.18
N PRO A 245 33.68 5.73 8.12
CA PRO A 245 32.33 5.17 8.26
C PRO A 245 31.30 6.28 8.58
N LEU A 246 30.02 6.00 8.36
CA LEU A 246 28.96 6.91 8.79
C LEU A 246 28.95 6.99 10.32
N GLU A 247 28.81 8.20 10.84
CA GLU A 247 28.64 8.50 12.26
C GLU A 247 27.18 8.39 12.69
N GLY A 248 26.25 8.34 11.74
CA GLY A 248 24.82 8.14 11.98
C GLY A 248 24.02 8.11 10.70
N LEU A 249 22.80 7.55 10.78
CA LEU A 249 21.84 7.45 9.68
C LEU A 249 20.44 7.85 10.12
N VAL A 250 19.75 8.59 9.27
CA VAL A 250 18.30 8.80 9.33
C VAL A 250 17.65 7.94 8.27
N LEU A 251 16.80 6.99 8.67
CA LEU A 251 15.95 6.18 7.82
C LEU A 251 14.55 6.81 7.81
N ASP A 252 14.13 7.35 6.66
CA ASP A 252 12.85 8.04 6.53
C ASP A 252 11.82 7.14 5.83
N LEU A 253 10.83 6.71 6.62
CA LEU A 253 9.69 5.88 6.22
C LEU A 253 8.38 6.69 6.22
N ARG A 254 8.41 8.00 6.32
CA ARG A 254 7.20 8.84 6.31
C ARG A 254 6.46 8.71 4.98
N SER A 255 5.13 8.63 5.08
CA SER A 255 4.22 8.42 3.92
C SER A 255 4.58 7.20 3.08
N ASN A 256 5.15 6.17 3.72
CA ASN A 256 5.42 4.88 3.11
C ASN A 256 4.33 3.89 3.52
N PRO A 257 3.40 3.50 2.63
CA PRO A 257 2.26 2.64 2.97
C PRO A 257 2.64 1.18 3.24
N GLY A 258 3.92 0.84 3.10
CA GLY A 258 4.43 -0.52 3.27
C GLY A 258 4.87 -1.16 1.96
N GLY A 259 4.54 -2.42 1.78
CA GLY A 259 4.89 -3.27 0.66
C GLY A 259 5.09 -4.72 1.08
N LEU A 260 6.09 -5.38 0.53
CA LEU A 260 6.36 -6.79 0.80
C LEU A 260 6.86 -7.04 2.23
N LEU A 261 6.32 -8.10 2.85
CA LEU A 261 6.77 -8.58 4.17
C LEU A 261 8.25 -8.97 4.15
N ASP A 262 8.66 -9.75 3.17
CA ASP A 262 10.05 -10.21 3.04
C ASP A 262 11.01 -9.01 2.91
N ALA A 263 10.63 -7.99 2.15
CA ALA A 263 11.43 -6.77 2.05
C ALA A 263 11.55 -6.03 3.39
N ALA A 264 10.50 -6.03 4.22
CA ALA A 264 10.58 -5.46 5.56
C ALA A 264 11.52 -6.25 6.47
N VAL A 265 11.49 -7.58 6.37
CA VAL A 265 12.41 -8.48 7.08
C VAL A 265 13.85 -8.17 6.66
N ASP A 266 14.14 -8.18 5.36
CA ASP A 266 15.47 -7.94 4.82
C ASP A 266 16.01 -6.55 5.19
N VAL A 267 15.14 -5.52 5.14
CA VAL A 267 15.53 -4.15 5.56
C VAL A 267 15.79 -4.07 7.04
N SER A 268 15.01 -4.76 7.88
CA SER A 268 15.26 -4.80 9.33
C SER A 268 16.57 -5.51 9.63
N ASP A 269 16.83 -6.62 8.92
CA ASP A 269 18.04 -7.43 9.06
C ASP A 269 19.31 -6.64 8.76
N LEU A 270 19.29 -5.68 7.81
CA LEU A 270 20.43 -4.80 7.52
C LEU A 270 20.98 -4.05 8.75
N PHE A 271 20.15 -3.82 9.75
CA PHE A 271 20.49 -2.98 10.91
C PHE A 271 20.53 -3.75 12.23
N LEU A 272 20.24 -5.04 12.21
CA LEU A 272 20.17 -5.89 13.40
C LEU A 272 21.25 -6.97 13.33
N ASP A 273 21.71 -7.43 14.49
CA ASP A 273 22.64 -8.56 14.60
C ASP A 273 21.97 -9.83 15.14
N ARG A 274 20.77 -9.70 15.72
CA ARG A 274 20.04 -10.82 16.35
C ARG A 274 18.65 -10.38 16.81
N GLY A 275 17.81 -11.37 17.08
CA GLY A 275 16.47 -11.19 17.65
C GLY A 275 15.37 -11.39 16.63
N VAL A 276 14.14 -11.46 17.12
CA VAL A 276 12.97 -11.60 16.27
C VAL A 276 12.67 -10.28 15.60
N ILE A 277 12.49 -10.29 14.28
CA ILE A 277 12.08 -9.14 13.48
C ILE A 277 10.56 -9.06 13.49
N VAL A 278 9.88 -10.16 13.11
CA VAL A 278 8.42 -10.25 13.07
C VAL A 278 7.99 -11.71 13.16
N SER A 279 6.81 -11.95 13.70
CA SER A 279 6.15 -13.24 13.64
C SER A 279 4.76 -13.10 13.02
N THR A 280 4.37 -14.09 12.23
CA THR A 280 3.00 -14.21 11.71
C THR A 280 2.31 -15.40 12.39
N LYS A 281 0.99 -15.30 12.57
CA LYS A 281 0.19 -16.39 13.15
C LYS A 281 -1.14 -16.48 12.40
N GLY A 282 -1.42 -17.66 11.84
CA GLY A 282 -2.65 -17.93 11.12
C GLY A 282 -3.33 -19.22 11.58
N ARG A 283 -4.52 -19.50 11.05
CA ARG A 283 -5.30 -20.71 11.33
C ARG A 283 -4.63 -21.99 10.80
N VAL A 284 -3.93 -21.87 9.69
CA VAL A 284 -3.20 -22.99 9.08
C VAL A 284 -1.71 -22.89 9.42
N ALA A 285 -1.04 -24.04 9.59
CA ALA A 285 0.36 -24.06 10.00
C ALA A 285 1.28 -23.27 9.08
N MET A 286 1.02 -23.29 7.78
CA MET A 286 1.78 -22.54 6.78
C MET A 286 1.68 -21.02 6.92
N SER A 287 0.67 -20.51 7.62
CA SER A 287 0.48 -19.08 7.87
C SER A 287 1.19 -18.59 9.14
N SER A 288 1.92 -19.48 9.83
CA SER A 288 2.67 -19.15 11.04
C SER A 288 4.16 -19.24 10.73
N ALA A 289 4.86 -18.12 10.87
CA ALA A 289 6.29 -18.03 10.65
C ALA A 289 6.91 -17.04 11.67
N GLU A 290 8.18 -17.22 11.96
CA GLU A 290 8.98 -16.30 12.76
C GLU A 290 10.25 -15.96 11.98
N PHE A 291 10.50 -14.68 11.80
CA PHE A 291 11.66 -14.16 11.09
C PHE A 291 12.64 -13.57 12.10
N GLN A 292 13.88 -14.03 12.03
CA GLN A 292 14.94 -13.62 12.95
C GLN A 292 16.08 -12.93 12.20
N ALA A 293 16.68 -11.94 12.86
CA ALA A 293 17.81 -11.21 12.32
C ALA A 293 19.08 -12.10 12.31
N GLN A 294 19.87 -11.92 11.26
CA GLN A 294 21.19 -12.49 11.09
C GLN A 294 22.27 -11.48 11.49
N PRO A 295 23.45 -11.92 11.94
CA PRO A 295 24.54 -10.99 12.26
C PRO A 295 24.98 -10.18 11.04
N GLY A 296 25.05 -8.85 11.17
CA GLY A 296 25.53 -8.02 10.05
C GLY A 296 25.07 -6.57 10.00
N ASP A 297 24.94 -5.87 11.14
CA ASP A 297 24.58 -4.43 11.13
C ASP A 297 25.47 -3.63 10.17
N VAL A 298 24.88 -3.14 9.07
CA VAL A 298 25.56 -2.40 8.00
C VAL A 298 26.17 -1.08 8.50
N LEU A 299 25.63 -0.51 9.58
CA LEU A 299 26.17 0.69 10.24
C LEU A 299 27.19 0.38 11.34
N LYS A 300 27.44 -0.89 11.65
CA LYS A 300 28.39 -1.34 12.69
C LYS A 300 28.15 -0.65 14.05
N GLY A 301 26.88 -0.50 14.41
CA GLY A 301 26.46 0.12 15.66
C GLY A 301 26.38 1.66 15.65
N ALA A 302 26.66 2.33 14.54
CA ALA A 302 26.46 3.78 14.46
C ALA A 302 24.99 4.16 14.72
N PRO A 303 24.71 5.30 15.35
CA PRO A 303 23.34 5.76 15.65
C PRO A 303 22.40 5.71 14.44
N LEU A 304 21.19 5.19 14.68
CA LEU A 304 20.11 5.11 13.69
C LEU A 304 18.86 5.80 14.22
N VAL A 305 18.26 6.67 13.41
CA VAL A 305 16.98 7.31 13.71
C VAL A 305 16.00 6.93 12.63
N VAL A 306 14.81 6.45 13.02
CA VAL A 306 13.72 6.10 12.09
C VAL A 306 12.64 7.18 12.16
N LEU A 307 12.27 7.75 11.00
CA LEU A 307 11.18 8.70 10.90
C LEU A 307 9.94 8.00 10.34
N VAL A 308 8.84 8.12 11.06
CA VAL A 308 7.51 7.65 10.63
C VAL A 308 6.46 8.73 10.81
N ASP A 309 5.32 8.58 10.13
CA ASP A 309 4.12 9.43 10.28
C ASP A 309 2.85 8.59 10.16
N GLY A 310 1.66 9.22 10.17
CA GLY A 310 0.38 8.53 9.99
C GLY A 310 0.19 7.86 8.62
N GLY A 311 1.05 8.12 7.64
CA GLY A 311 1.09 7.44 6.35
C GLY A 311 2.07 6.26 6.29
N SER A 312 2.82 6.02 7.39
CA SER A 312 3.70 4.85 7.53
C SER A 312 2.88 3.66 7.99
N ALA A 313 2.76 2.63 7.16
CA ALA A 313 1.88 1.48 7.44
C ALA A 313 2.55 0.14 7.10
N SER A 314 2.01 -0.97 7.66
CA SER A 314 2.38 -2.34 7.27
C SER A 314 3.89 -2.61 7.40
N ALA A 315 4.61 -2.89 6.30
CA ALA A 315 6.05 -3.13 6.26
C ALA A 315 6.87 -2.02 6.96
N SER A 316 6.44 -0.74 6.84
CA SER A 316 7.07 0.37 7.57
C SER A 316 6.95 0.23 9.08
N GLU A 317 5.82 -0.31 9.56
CA GLU A 317 5.58 -0.53 10.98
C GLU A 317 6.39 -1.72 11.49
N ILE A 318 6.58 -2.76 10.66
CA ILE A 318 7.44 -3.91 10.97
C ILE A 318 8.89 -3.42 11.19
N VAL A 319 9.43 -2.66 10.25
CA VAL A 319 10.81 -2.14 10.36
C VAL A 319 10.96 -1.23 11.58
N ALA A 320 10.04 -0.27 11.76
CA ALA A 320 10.09 0.64 12.90
C ALA A 320 9.97 -0.10 14.24
N GLY A 321 9.06 -1.08 14.34
CA GLY A 321 8.85 -1.90 15.53
C GLY A 321 10.04 -2.79 15.84
N ALA A 322 10.57 -3.52 14.85
CA ALA A 322 11.73 -4.40 15.03
C ALA A 322 12.97 -3.62 15.51
N LEU A 323 13.25 -2.46 14.94
CA LEU A 323 14.37 -1.60 15.33
C LEU A 323 14.16 -0.97 16.70
N GLN A 324 12.93 -0.63 17.07
CA GLN A 324 12.60 -0.12 18.40
C GLN A 324 12.70 -1.20 19.47
N ASP A 325 12.11 -2.36 19.27
CA ASP A 325 12.07 -3.46 20.24
C ASP A 325 13.47 -4.03 20.50
N SER A 326 14.30 -4.07 19.46
CA SER A 326 15.72 -4.43 19.55
C SER A 326 16.59 -3.31 20.14
N ARG A 327 16.02 -2.16 20.50
CA ARG A 327 16.72 -0.96 20.98
C ARG A 327 17.81 -0.47 20.01
N ARG A 328 17.65 -0.77 18.74
CA ARG A 328 18.58 -0.31 17.69
C ARG A 328 18.32 1.13 17.28
N ALA A 329 17.06 1.55 17.32
CA ALA A 329 16.64 2.92 17.10
C ALA A 329 15.74 3.39 18.26
N PRO A 330 15.72 4.71 18.60
CA PRO A 330 14.78 5.24 19.57
C PRO A 330 13.33 5.11 19.05
N PRO A 331 12.33 5.10 19.96
CA PRO A 331 10.94 5.07 19.56
C PRO A 331 10.62 6.27 18.65
N PRO A 332 9.81 6.07 17.60
CA PRO A 332 9.41 7.16 16.71
C PRO A 332 8.59 8.21 17.46
N GLY A 333 8.77 9.49 17.10
CA GLY A 333 8.08 10.61 17.75
C GLY A 333 6.59 10.71 17.40
N GLN A 334 6.13 10.06 16.34
CA GLN A 334 4.73 9.95 15.93
C GLN A 334 4.31 8.49 15.87
N ARG A 335 2.99 8.25 16.00
CA ARG A 335 2.44 6.92 15.79
C ARG A 335 2.27 6.67 14.30
N PRO A 336 2.66 5.49 13.80
CA PRO A 336 2.34 5.04 12.46
C PRO A 336 0.83 4.72 12.34
N PHE A 337 0.41 4.23 11.19
CA PHE A 337 -0.99 3.98 10.84
C PHE A 337 -1.72 3.04 11.81
N GLY A 338 -1.06 1.96 12.29
CA GLY A 338 -1.63 0.99 13.22
C GLY A 338 -2.32 -0.18 12.51
N LYS A 339 -1.80 -0.62 11.36
CA LYS A 339 -2.28 -1.81 10.68
C LYS A 339 -1.83 -3.06 11.46
N GLY A 340 -2.76 -3.68 12.17
CA GLY A 340 -2.49 -4.89 12.98
C GLY A 340 -2.67 -6.23 12.27
N SER A 341 -2.92 -6.22 10.95
CA SER A 341 -3.18 -7.44 10.16
C SER A 341 -2.42 -7.45 8.86
#